data_051a6e8ad706a1a280cfe76914da53d4
#
_entry.id   051a6e8ad706a1a280cfe76914da53d4
#
_cell.length_a   1.000
_cell.length_b   1.000
_cell.length_c   1.000
_cell.angle_alpha   90.00
_cell.angle_beta   90.00
_cell.angle_gamma   90.00
#
_symmetry.space_group_name_H-M   'P 1'
#
loop_
_entity.id
_entity.type
_entity.pdbx_description
1 polymer ?
#
loop_
_entity_poly.entity_id
_entity_poly.type
_entity_poly.pdbx_seq_one_letter_code
_entity_poly.pdbx_strand_id
1 'polypeptide(L)'
;VNRLLGRYMNESLFALTAGIATVEEIDKAVSDYVMPIGPLALRDMNGADIGLAVASYNYNEYGPRFAVPALLGEMVEATVLGQKTGGGFYAYDKETRKRAGVNPALAPLLTKALAKDPTCEVLKEFCNKENLAESLFLSMINEAFLALQERICMPEDLDPALMAGLGMRSGPLELASSMGLPVCLAELERRSTICADKGAFSAAERFRPAPLLKRFVWAGRSSVF
;
A
#
# COMPACT_ATOMS: atom_id res chain seq x y z
N VAL A 1 9.84 -10.23 -0.10
CA VAL A 1 9.39 -9.31 0.93
C VAL A 1 9.14 -7.91 0.36
N ASN A 2 10.17 -7.18 -0.15
CA ASN A 2 10.06 -5.77 -0.56
C ASN A 2 9.01 -5.49 -1.64
N ARG A 3 8.83 -6.40 -2.61
CA ARG A 3 7.82 -6.30 -3.66
C ARG A 3 6.41 -6.21 -3.07
N LEU A 4 6.07 -7.09 -2.13
CA LEU A 4 4.75 -7.11 -1.49
C LEU A 4 4.58 -5.92 -0.54
N LEU A 5 5.62 -5.59 0.23
CA LEU A 5 5.65 -4.41 1.10
C LEU A 5 5.34 -3.13 0.32
N GLY A 6 5.95 -2.96 -0.85
CA GLY A 6 5.75 -1.78 -1.70
C GLY A 6 4.31 -1.57 -2.12
N ARG A 7 3.50 -2.65 -2.28
CA ARG A 7 2.11 -2.55 -2.69
C ARG A 7 1.26 -1.80 -1.68
N TYR A 8 1.15 -2.31 -0.44
CA TYR A 8 0.29 -1.66 0.55
C TYR A 8 0.84 -0.30 1.00
N MET A 9 2.17 -0.12 1.00
CA MET A 9 2.77 1.18 1.31
C MET A 9 2.42 2.25 0.27
N ASN A 10 2.41 1.91 -1.02
CA ASN A 10 1.98 2.85 -2.05
C ASN A 10 0.48 3.15 -1.95
N GLU A 11 -0.38 2.15 -1.69
CA GLU A 11 -1.80 2.38 -1.47
C GLU A 11 -2.08 3.29 -0.26
N SER A 12 -1.27 3.18 0.80
CA SER A 12 -1.36 4.08 1.96
C SER A 12 -1.09 5.54 1.58
N LEU A 13 -0.14 5.79 0.67
CA LEU A 13 0.17 7.13 0.16
C LEU A 13 -0.94 7.68 -0.74
N PHE A 14 -1.53 6.84 -1.59
CA PHE A 14 -2.69 7.23 -2.40
C PHE A 14 -3.90 7.56 -1.52
N ALA A 15 -4.17 6.74 -0.50
CA ALA A 15 -5.26 6.98 0.45
C ALA A 15 -5.07 8.30 1.22
N LEU A 16 -3.84 8.59 1.66
CA LEU A 16 -3.49 9.85 2.31
C LEU A 16 -3.67 11.04 1.35
N THR A 17 -3.16 10.94 0.12
CA THR A 17 -3.27 11.99 -0.90
C THR A 17 -4.72 12.27 -1.27
N ALA A 18 -5.55 11.23 -1.36
CA ALA A 18 -6.99 11.35 -1.59
C ALA A 18 -7.75 11.94 -0.39
N GLY A 19 -7.13 12.07 0.78
CA GLY A 19 -7.78 12.58 1.99
C GLY A 19 -8.79 11.60 2.60
N ILE A 20 -8.61 10.29 2.43
CA ILE A 20 -9.47 9.25 3.01
C ILE A 20 -9.30 9.19 4.51
N ALA A 21 -8.05 9.31 4.99
CA ALA A 21 -7.71 9.30 6.40
C ALA A 21 -6.46 10.14 6.65
N THR A 22 -6.25 10.54 7.91
CA THR A 22 -5.04 11.26 8.35
C THR A 22 -3.83 10.33 8.48
N VAL A 23 -2.64 10.90 8.62
CA VAL A 23 -1.40 10.14 8.86
C VAL A 23 -1.54 9.18 10.04
N GLU A 24 -2.09 9.68 11.16
CA GLU A 24 -2.26 8.91 12.38
C GLU A 24 -3.30 7.82 12.25
N GLU A 25 -4.42 8.10 11.55
CA GLU A 25 -5.48 7.12 11.29
C GLU A 25 -4.99 5.98 10.40
N ILE A 26 -4.22 6.28 9.36
CA ILE A 26 -3.64 5.25 8.48
C ILE A 26 -2.67 4.36 9.27
N ASP A 27 -1.74 4.97 10.01
CA ASP A 27 -0.76 4.21 10.78
C ASP A 27 -1.43 3.35 11.87
N LYS A 28 -2.43 3.91 12.55
CA LYS A 28 -3.19 3.19 13.55
C LYS A 28 -3.98 2.02 12.96
N ALA A 29 -4.71 2.24 11.88
CA ALA A 29 -5.51 1.18 11.24
C ALA A 29 -4.64 -0.01 10.83
N VAL A 30 -3.46 0.26 10.26
CA VAL A 30 -2.54 -0.79 9.81
C VAL A 30 -1.86 -1.49 10.99
N SER A 31 -1.45 -0.74 12.02
CA SER A 31 -0.80 -1.34 13.20
C SER A 31 -1.78 -2.13 14.09
N ASP A 32 -3.03 -1.73 14.15
CA ASP A 32 -4.07 -2.51 14.83
C ASP A 32 -4.43 -3.79 14.06
N TYR A 33 -4.36 -3.75 12.72
CA TYR A 33 -4.75 -4.86 11.86
C TYR A 33 -3.72 -5.99 11.85
N VAL A 34 -2.51 -5.77 11.34
CA VAL A 34 -1.55 -6.87 11.14
C VAL A 34 -0.07 -6.48 11.25
N MET A 35 0.28 -5.21 11.11
CA MET A 35 1.66 -4.75 11.13
C MET A 35 2.11 -4.30 12.53
N PRO A 36 3.41 -4.43 12.87
CA PRO A 36 3.92 -3.91 14.14
C PRO A 36 4.07 -2.38 14.16
N ILE A 37 4.11 -1.76 12.97
CA ILE A 37 4.30 -0.33 12.78
C ILE A 37 3.47 0.15 11.59
N GLY A 38 2.94 1.36 11.66
CA GLY A 38 2.20 1.96 10.55
C GLY A 38 3.08 2.27 9.33
N PRO A 39 2.50 2.30 8.11
CA PRO A 39 3.25 2.45 6.87
C PRO A 39 3.94 3.80 6.73
N LEU A 40 3.33 4.88 7.23
CA LEU A 40 3.88 6.23 7.12
C LEU A 40 5.03 6.44 8.12
N ALA A 41 4.89 5.89 9.33
CA ALA A 41 5.99 5.83 10.28
C ALA A 41 7.17 4.98 9.77
N LEU A 42 6.90 3.84 9.15
CA LEU A 42 7.92 3.00 8.53
C LEU A 42 8.60 3.74 7.37
N ARG A 43 7.84 4.50 6.58
CA ARG A 43 8.39 5.32 5.49
C ARG A 43 9.34 6.39 6.03
N ASP A 44 9.00 7.04 7.14
CA ASP A 44 9.87 8.04 7.79
C ASP A 44 11.19 7.46 8.29
N MET A 45 11.17 6.21 8.75
CA MET A 45 12.40 5.49 9.16
C MET A 45 13.31 5.20 7.96
N ASN A 46 12.73 4.77 6.84
CA ASN A 46 13.47 4.40 5.62
C ASN A 46 13.89 5.62 4.79
N GLY A 47 13.08 6.66 4.81
CA GLY A 47 13.23 7.88 4.00
C GLY A 47 12.38 7.87 2.73
N ALA A 48 11.80 9.05 2.42
CA ALA A 48 10.97 9.24 1.23
C ALA A 48 11.76 9.05 -0.09
N ASP A 49 13.04 9.42 -0.10
CA ASP A 49 13.95 9.22 -1.22
C ASP A 49 14.19 7.73 -1.54
N ILE A 50 14.44 6.91 -0.52
CA ILE A 50 14.51 5.46 -0.70
C ILE A 50 13.15 4.92 -1.15
N GLY A 51 12.07 5.45 -0.59
CA GLY A 51 10.71 5.10 -1.02
C GLY A 51 10.44 5.38 -2.49
N LEU A 52 10.85 6.55 -2.98
CA LEU A 52 10.72 6.94 -4.39
C LEU A 52 11.55 6.04 -5.29
N ALA A 53 12.81 5.77 -4.92
CA ALA A 53 13.70 4.91 -5.70
C ALA A 53 13.12 3.48 -5.83
N VAL A 54 12.63 2.89 -4.72
CA VAL A 54 12.01 1.55 -4.73
C VAL A 54 10.71 1.53 -5.52
N ALA A 55 9.85 2.55 -5.38
CA ALA A 55 8.60 2.64 -6.13
C ALA A 55 8.86 2.77 -7.63
N SER A 56 9.85 3.60 -8.04
CA SER A 56 10.25 3.77 -9.43
C SER A 56 10.86 2.48 -10.02
N TYR A 57 11.71 1.80 -9.26
CA TYR A 57 12.25 0.49 -9.65
C TYR A 57 11.12 -0.53 -9.89
N ASN A 58 10.19 -0.65 -8.93
CA ASN A 58 9.06 -1.57 -9.05
C ASN A 58 8.15 -1.22 -10.24
N TYR A 59 7.93 0.08 -10.51
CA TYR A 59 7.18 0.49 -11.68
C TYR A 59 7.85 0.06 -12.99
N ASN A 60 9.16 0.23 -13.09
CA ASN A 60 9.93 -0.16 -14.29
C ASN A 60 9.91 -1.68 -14.51
N GLU A 61 9.99 -2.48 -13.43
CA GLU A 61 10.01 -3.93 -13.51
C GLU A 61 8.61 -4.55 -13.71
N TYR A 62 7.59 -3.99 -13.05
CA TYR A 62 6.27 -4.64 -12.94
C TYR A 62 5.13 -3.83 -13.58
N GLY A 63 5.43 -2.63 -14.09
CA GLY A 63 4.48 -1.79 -14.80
C GLY A 63 3.45 -1.07 -13.93
N PRO A 64 2.32 -0.62 -14.52
CA PRO A 64 1.37 0.31 -13.90
C PRO A 64 0.76 -0.16 -12.58
N ARG A 65 0.74 -1.47 -12.31
CA ARG A 65 0.26 -1.98 -11.02
C ARG A 65 1.10 -1.49 -9.83
N PHE A 66 2.34 -1.03 -10.09
CA PHE A 66 3.22 -0.37 -9.12
C PHE A 66 3.30 1.14 -9.34
N ALA A 67 2.19 1.78 -9.70
CA ALA A 67 2.16 3.23 -9.87
C ALA A 67 2.89 3.95 -8.73
N VAL A 68 3.69 4.95 -9.11
CA VAL A 68 4.52 5.71 -8.16
C VAL A 68 3.66 6.84 -7.57
N PRO A 69 3.46 6.89 -6.25
CA PRO A 69 2.71 7.98 -5.63
C PRO A 69 3.41 9.33 -5.84
N ALA A 70 2.72 10.31 -6.41
CA ALA A 70 3.25 11.65 -6.67
C ALA A 70 3.78 12.33 -5.40
N LEU A 71 3.19 12.02 -4.25
CA LEU A 71 3.59 12.54 -2.94
C LEU A 71 5.07 12.25 -2.62
N LEU A 72 5.60 11.10 -3.02
CA LEU A 72 7.02 10.78 -2.79
C LEU A 72 7.95 11.76 -3.52
N GLY A 73 7.61 12.13 -4.76
CA GLY A 73 8.35 13.13 -5.52
C GLY A 73 8.31 14.50 -4.83
N GLU A 74 7.12 14.95 -4.40
CA GLU A 74 6.97 16.22 -3.68
C GLU A 74 7.76 16.26 -2.38
N MET A 75 7.78 15.16 -1.62
CA MET A 75 8.55 15.07 -0.38
C MET A 75 10.06 15.11 -0.64
N VAL A 76 10.54 14.47 -1.70
CA VAL A 76 11.97 14.48 -2.07
C VAL A 76 12.39 15.88 -2.54
N GLU A 77 11.63 16.52 -3.41
CA GLU A 77 11.88 17.89 -3.88
C GLU A 77 11.94 18.90 -2.71
N ALA A 78 11.07 18.72 -1.72
CA ALA A 78 11.02 19.56 -0.53
C ALA A 78 12.04 19.19 0.56
N THR A 79 12.84 18.14 0.37
CA THR A 79 13.77 17.59 1.37
C THR A 79 13.08 17.16 2.69
N VAL A 80 11.80 16.76 2.60
CA VAL A 80 10.98 16.24 3.70
C VAL A 80 11.09 14.72 3.69
N LEU A 81 12.26 14.18 4.10
CA LEU A 81 12.62 12.79 3.83
C LEU A 81 12.30 11.82 4.97
N GLY A 82 11.89 12.31 6.13
CA GLY A 82 11.63 11.49 7.32
C GLY A 82 12.57 11.81 8.47
N GLN A 83 12.86 10.82 9.32
CA GLN A 83 13.67 10.99 10.53
C GLN A 83 15.05 11.62 10.26
N LYS A 84 15.68 11.27 9.15
CA LYS A 84 17.02 11.75 8.79
C LYS A 84 17.10 13.26 8.54
N THR A 85 15.97 13.87 8.13
CA THR A 85 15.88 15.35 7.93
C THR A 85 15.10 16.05 9.05
N GLY A 86 14.68 15.32 10.08
CA GLY A 86 13.89 15.86 11.19
C GLY A 86 12.40 16.02 10.88
N GLY A 87 11.96 15.62 9.68
CA GLY A 87 10.57 15.68 9.27
C GLY A 87 10.29 14.84 8.02
N GLY A 88 9.15 14.17 8.04
CA GLY A 88 8.57 13.39 6.98
C GLY A 88 7.05 13.50 7.10
N PHE A 89 6.35 12.38 7.27
CA PHE A 89 4.93 12.36 7.66
C PHE A 89 4.72 12.88 9.08
N TYR A 90 5.71 12.59 9.94
CA TYR A 90 5.78 13.13 11.28
C TYR A 90 6.92 14.14 11.41
N ALA A 91 6.77 15.09 12.32
CA ALA A 91 7.86 15.89 12.81
C ALA A 91 8.65 15.11 13.87
N TYR A 92 9.95 15.32 13.94
CA TYR A 92 10.83 14.67 14.90
C TYR A 92 11.60 15.72 15.70
N ASP A 93 11.61 15.55 17.01
CA ASP A 93 12.44 16.36 17.89
C ASP A 93 13.93 16.16 17.54
N LYS A 94 14.68 17.25 17.42
CA LYS A 94 16.06 17.23 16.94
C LYS A 94 17.02 16.52 17.90
N GLU A 95 16.75 16.59 19.21
CA GLU A 95 17.62 16.04 20.25
C GLU A 95 17.27 14.59 20.56
N THR A 96 15.98 14.33 20.79
CA THR A 96 15.51 13.02 21.25
C THR A 96 15.15 12.08 20.11
N ARG A 97 15.01 12.59 18.87
CA ARG A 97 14.52 11.84 17.69
C ARG A 97 13.10 11.27 17.86
N LYS A 98 12.38 11.66 18.89
CA LYS A 98 11.00 11.22 19.14
C LYS A 98 10.03 11.97 18.22
N ARG A 99 8.92 11.33 17.88
CA ARG A 99 7.83 11.97 17.13
C ARG A 99 7.22 13.09 17.95
N ALA A 100 7.01 14.25 17.29
CA ALA A 100 6.43 15.46 17.85
C ALA A 100 5.06 15.80 17.23
N GLY A 101 4.39 14.80 16.59
CA GLY A 101 3.11 14.97 15.91
C GLY A 101 3.24 14.92 14.39
N VAL A 102 2.13 15.14 13.67
CA VAL A 102 2.12 15.21 12.20
C VAL A 102 2.91 16.42 11.72
N ASN A 103 3.70 16.25 10.67
CA ASN A 103 4.54 17.34 10.13
C ASN A 103 3.68 18.38 9.39
N PRO A 104 3.66 19.66 9.82
CA PRO A 104 2.90 20.70 9.14
C PRO A 104 3.33 20.95 7.69
N ALA A 105 4.59 20.65 7.34
CA ALA A 105 5.10 20.79 5.98
C ALA A 105 4.43 19.81 4.99
N LEU A 106 3.72 18.80 5.47
CA LEU A 106 3.06 17.81 4.63
C LEU A 106 1.84 18.37 3.89
N ALA A 107 1.09 19.28 4.49
CA ALA A 107 -0.17 19.78 3.92
C ALA A 107 -0.02 20.37 2.49
N PRO A 108 0.92 21.29 2.23
CA PRO A 108 1.14 21.82 0.87
C PRO A 108 1.64 20.74 -0.11
N LEU A 109 2.38 19.73 0.36
CA LEU A 109 2.86 18.63 -0.48
C LEU A 109 1.71 17.71 -0.91
N LEU A 110 0.76 17.44 -0.03
CA LEU A 110 -0.46 16.69 -0.35
C LEU A 110 -1.29 17.42 -1.42
N THR A 111 -1.45 18.73 -1.30
CA THR A 111 -2.16 19.54 -2.31
C THR A 111 -1.49 19.44 -3.68
N LYS A 112 -0.15 19.54 -3.73
CA LYS A 112 0.61 19.41 -4.97
C LYS A 112 0.52 17.99 -5.54
N ALA A 113 0.64 16.97 -4.70
CA ALA A 113 0.55 15.57 -5.10
C ALA A 113 -0.83 15.25 -5.70
N LEU A 114 -1.92 15.73 -5.08
CA LEU A 114 -3.27 15.57 -5.58
C LEU A 114 -3.47 16.29 -6.93
N ALA A 115 -2.89 17.47 -7.10
CA ALA A 115 -2.94 18.18 -8.38
C ALA A 115 -2.18 17.43 -9.50
N LYS A 116 -1.08 16.75 -9.19
CA LYS A 116 -0.32 15.92 -10.14
C LYS A 116 -1.02 14.60 -10.47
N ASP A 117 -1.70 13.99 -9.50
CA ASP A 117 -2.46 12.74 -9.69
C ASP A 117 -3.84 12.82 -9.03
N PRO A 118 -4.81 13.51 -9.68
CA PRO A 118 -6.17 13.59 -9.17
C PRO A 118 -6.91 12.25 -9.25
N THR A 119 -6.38 11.26 -9.99
CA THR A 119 -7.04 9.95 -10.14
C THR A 119 -7.05 9.15 -8.84
N CYS A 120 -6.21 9.50 -7.86
CA CYS A 120 -6.24 8.85 -6.56
C CYS A 120 -7.56 9.09 -5.79
N GLU A 121 -8.33 10.14 -6.11
CA GLU A 121 -9.64 10.39 -5.49
C GLU A 121 -10.67 9.28 -5.77
N VAL A 122 -10.48 8.50 -6.83
CA VAL A 122 -11.34 7.34 -7.11
C VAL A 122 -11.36 6.32 -5.97
N LEU A 123 -10.33 6.30 -5.12
CA LEU A 123 -10.28 5.40 -3.97
C LEU A 123 -11.44 5.66 -2.99
N LYS A 124 -11.97 6.87 -2.92
CA LYS A 124 -13.11 7.24 -2.07
C LYS A 124 -14.39 6.45 -2.39
N GLU A 125 -14.48 5.85 -3.58
CA GLU A 125 -15.62 5.02 -4.00
C GLU A 125 -15.66 3.64 -3.31
N PHE A 126 -14.54 3.20 -2.74
CA PHE A 126 -14.44 1.86 -2.17
C PHE A 126 -13.57 1.77 -0.91
N CYS A 127 -12.90 2.84 -0.53
CA CYS A 127 -12.05 2.92 0.66
C CYS A 127 -12.51 4.05 1.55
N ASN A 128 -12.72 3.75 2.83
CA ASN A 128 -13.07 4.69 3.88
C ASN A 128 -12.35 4.30 5.19
N LYS A 129 -12.60 4.99 6.29
CA LYS A 129 -11.91 4.75 7.57
C LYS A 129 -12.22 3.38 8.15
N GLU A 130 -13.43 2.87 7.95
CA GLU A 130 -13.91 1.60 8.52
C GLU A 130 -13.24 0.39 7.86
N ASN A 131 -12.99 0.45 6.53
CA ASN A 131 -12.38 -0.64 5.78
C ASN A 131 -10.93 -0.36 5.34
N LEU A 132 -10.30 0.66 5.93
CA LEU A 132 -9.00 1.18 5.48
C LEU A 132 -7.91 0.11 5.43
N ALA A 133 -7.68 -0.61 6.54
CA ALA A 133 -6.63 -1.62 6.61
C ALA A 133 -6.84 -2.73 5.57
N GLU A 134 -8.03 -3.32 5.51
CA GLU A 134 -8.38 -4.36 4.53
C GLU A 134 -8.20 -3.85 3.10
N SER A 135 -8.61 -2.60 2.85
CA SER A 135 -8.46 -1.95 1.54
C SER A 135 -7.00 -1.83 1.10
N LEU A 136 -6.11 -1.46 2.01
CA LEU A 136 -4.68 -1.34 1.73
C LEU A 136 -4.04 -2.71 1.50
N PHE A 137 -4.36 -3.69 2.34
CA PHE A 137 -3.79 -5.04 2.25
C PHE A 137 -4.30 -5.85 1.07
N LEU A 138 -5.48 -5.56 0.52
CA LEU A 138 -5.99 -6.25 -0.66
C LEU A 138 -5.01 -6.17 -1.85
N SER A 139 -4.31 -5.05 -2.00
CA SER A 139 -3.26 -4.90 -3.03
C SER A 139 -2.04 -5.80 -2.77
N MET A 140 -1.64 -5.98 -1.52
CA MET A 140 -0.59 -6.92 -1.11
C MET A 140 -1.03 -8.38 -1.32
N ILE A 141 -2.26 -8.71 -0.98
CA ILE A 141 -2.85 -10.03 -1.22
C ILE A 141 -2.79 -10.37 -2.71
N ASN A 142 -3.25 -9.45 -3.57
CA ASN A 142 -3.19 -9.65 -5.02
C ASN A 142 -1.77 -9.89 -5.53
N GLU A 143 -0.80 -9.11 -5.03
CA GLU A 143 0.60 -9.26 -5.40
C GLU A 143 1.22 -10.57 -4.87
N ALA A 144 0.74 -11.11 -3.75
CA ALA A 144 1.13 -12.43 -3.27
C ALA A 144 0.74 -13.52 -4.28
N PHE A 145 -0.49 -13.50 -4.80
CA PHE A 145 -0.91 -14.43 -5.86
C PHE A 145 -0.09 -14.28 -7.16
N LEU A 146 0.30 -13.06 -7.52
CA LEU A 146 1.19 -12.83 -8.67
C LEU A 146 2.59 -13.41 -8.40
N ALA A 147 3.15 -13.22 -7.22
CA ALA A 147 4.44 -13.79 -6.85
C ALA A 147 4.44 -15.32 -6.90
N LEU A 148 3.38 -15.96 -6.40
CA LEU A 148 3.19 -17.42 -6.51
C LEU A 148 3.05 -17.87 -7.96
N GLN A 149 2.27 -17.15 -8.77
CA GLN A 149 2.11 -17.45 -10.20
C GLN A 149 3.42 -17.38 -10.96
N GLU A 150 4.28 -16.43 -10.60
CA GLU A 150 5.62 -16.24 -11.17
C GLU A 150 6.66 -17.19 -10.55
N ARG A 151 6.27 -18.05 -9.61
CA ARG A 151 7.11 -19.03 -8.93
C ARG A 151 8.32 -18.43 -8.21
N ILE A 152 8.13 -17.23 -7.63
CA ILE A 152 9.20 -16.55 -6.86
C ILE A 152 9.43 -17.25 -5.52
N CYS A 153 8.37 -17.87 -4.94
CA CYS A 153 8.43 -18.68 -3.74
C CYS A 153 7.32 -19.73 -3.76
N MET A 154 7.40 -20.69 -2.85
CA MET A 154 6.33 -21.64 -2.62
C MET A 154 5.25 -21.02 -1.72
N PRO A 155 3.98 -21.49 -1.80
CA PRO A 155 2.90 -20.95 -0.96
C PRO A 155 3.22 -21.03 0.55
N GLU A 156 3.80 -22.13 1.00
CA GLU A 156 4.17 -22.38 2.39
C GLU A 156 5.28 -21.48 2.92
N ASP A 157 6.08 -20.87 2.05
CA ASP A 157 7.20 -20.01 2.43
C ASP A 157 6.82 -18.52 2.46
N LEU A 158 5.78 -18.10 1.73
CA LEU A 158 5.49 -16.69 1.50
C LEU A 158 5.10 -15.98 2.80
N ASP A 159 4.11 -16.49 3.51
CA ASP A 159 3.63 -15.87 4.76
C ASP A 159 4.71 -15.92 5.85
N PRO A 160 5.40 -17.07 6.12
CA PRO A 160 6.52 -17.09 7.07
C PRO A 160 7.62 -16.08 6.75
N ALA A 161 7.97 -15.90 5.46
CA ALA A 161 9.00 -14.93 5.06
C ALA A 161 8.59 -13.47 5.34
N LEU A 162 7.30 -13.13 5.17
CA LEU A 162 6.78 -11.80 5.48
C LEU A 162 6.62 -11.57 6.98
N MET A 163 6.14 -12.59 7.69
CA MET A 163 6.04 -12.54 9.17
C MET A 163 7.41 -12.34 9.80
N ALA A 164 8.41 -13.11 9.39
CA ALA A 164 9.78 -12.98 9.90
C ALA A 164 10.45 -11.66 9.45
N GLY A 165 10.26 -11.27 8.18
CA GLY A 165 10.94 -10.11 7.60
C GLY A 165 10.34 -8.76 7.95
N LEU A 166 9.02 -8.68 8.22
CA LEU A 166 8.29 -7.45 8.50
C LEU A 166 7.66 -7.42 9.90
N GLY A 167 7.74 -8.50 10.65
CA GLY A 167 7.07 -8.63 11.94
C GLY A 167 5.55 -8.67 11.86
N MET A 168 5.00 -9.07 10.69
CA MET A 168 3.55 -9.21 10.52
C MET A 168 2.98 -10.27 11.46
N ARG A 169 1.77 -10.02 11.99
CA ARG A 169 1.06 -11.01 12.82
C ARG A 169 0.40 -12.13 12.00
N SER A 170 0.08 -11.84 10.74
CA SER A 170 -0.52 -12.76 9.78
C SER A 170 -0.06 -12.38 8.37
N GLY A 171 0.24 -13.37 7.53
CA GLY A 171 0.68 -13.12 6.16
C GLY A 171 -0.47 -12.88 5.18
N PRO A 172 -0.19 -12.41 3.96
CA PRO A 172 -1.22 -12.07 2.98
C PRO A 172 -2.05 -13.27 2.50
N LEU A 173 -1.51 -14.49 2.49
CA LEU A 173 -2.27 -15.67 2.09
C LEU A 173 -3.25 -16.13 3.18
N GLU A 174 -2.86 -16.01 4.44
CA GLU A 174 -3.73 -16.24 5.58
C GLU A 174 -4.82 -15.17 5.64
N LEU A 175 -4.48 -13.89 5.43
CA LEU A 175 -5.47 -12.81 5.33
C LEU A 175 -6.47 -13.07 4.18
N ALA A 176 -5.98 -13.47 3.00
CA ALA A 176 -6.84 -13.83 1.89
C ALA A 176 -7.79 -14.98 2.21
N SER A 177 -7.30 -16.00 2.93
CA SER A 177 -8.11 -17.14 3.36
C SER A 177 -9.16 -16.74 4.39
N SER A 178 -8.82 -15.84 5.33
CA SER A 178 -9.74 -15.32 6.34
C SER A 178 -10.84 -14.44 5.74
N MET A 179 -10.51 -13.62 4.73
CA MET A 179 -11.49 -12.82 3.98
C MET A 179 -12.34 -13.69 3.04
N GLY A 180 -11.82 -14.82 2.60
CA GLY A 180 -12.36 -15.67 1.55
C GLY A 180 -11.90 -15.25 0.15
N LEU A 181 -11.31 -16.19 -0.61
CA LEU A 181 -10.79 -15.91 -1.96
C LEU A 181 -11.84 -15.34 -2.93
N PRO A 182 -13.11 -15.81 -2.92
CA PRO A 182 -14.17 -15.22 -3.75
C PRO A 182 -14.44 -13.76 -3.42
N VAL A 183 -14.37 -13.37 -2.14
CA VAL A 183 -14.56 -11.98 -1.69
C VAL A 183 -13.39 -11.11 -2.16
N CYS A 184 -12.15 -11.58 -2.00
CA CYS A 184 -10.95 -10.88 -2.48
C CYS A 184 -11.03 -10.66 -4.00
N LEU A 185 -11.42 -11.67 -4.76
CA LEU A 185 -11.55 -11.58 -6.22
C LEU A 185 -12.62 -10.57 -6.62
N ALA A 186 -13.83 -10.69 -6.07
CA ALA A 186 -14.95 -9.81 -6.38
C ALA A 186 -14.62 -8.35 -6.07
N GLU A 187 -13.96 -8.10 -4.94
CA GLU A 187 -13.58 -6.75 -4.55
C GLU A 187 -12.49 -6.16 -5.45
N LEU A 188 -11.50 -6.95 -5.87
CA LEU A 188 -10.49 -6.50 -6.85
C LEU A 188 -11.12 -6.18 -8.21
N GLU A 189 -12.03 -7.04 -8.71
CA GLU A 189 -12.74 -6.81 -9.97
C GLU A 189 -13.60 -5.54 -9.89
N ARG A 190 -14.36 -5.37 -8.81
CA ARG A 190 -15.17 -4.19 -8.56
C ARG A 190 -14.34 -2.91 -8.59
N ARG A 191 -13.20 -2.87 -7.86
CA ARG A 191 -12.31 -1.70 -7.81
C ARG A 191 -11.69 -1.40 -9.16
N SER A 192 -11.19 -2.41 -9.86
CA SER A 192 -10.62 -2.26 -11.20
C SER A 192 -11.65 -1.66 -12.17
N THR A 193 -12.90 -2.15 -12.15
CA THR A 193 -14.00 -1.64 -12.97
C THR A 193 -14.34 -0.19 -12.63
N ILE A 194 -14.55 0.15 -11.34
CA ILE A 194 -14.85 1.52 -10.91
C ILE A 194 -13.75 2.49 -11.37
N CYS A 195 -12.48 2.10 -11.20
CA CYS A 195 -11.35 2.94 -11.65
C CYS A 195 -11.36 3.16 -13.16
N ALA A 196 -11.62 2.10 -13.95
CA ALA A 196 -11.69 2.19 -15.40
C ALA A 196 -12.86 3.05 -15.88
N ASP A 197 -14.04 2.86 -15.31
CA ASP A 197 -15.25 3.63 -15.64
C ASP A 197 -15.10 5.14 -15.37
N LYS A 198 -14.29 5.48 -14.38
CA LYS A 198 -13.93 6.87 -14.04
C LYS A 198 -12.70 7.39 -14.79
N GLY A 199 -12.18 6.65 -15.76
CA GLY A 199 -11.00 7.05 -16.54
C GLY A 199 -9.68 6.99 -15.81
N ALA A 200 -9.65 6.43 -14.59
CA ALA A 200 -8.45 6.24 -13.77
C ALA A 200 -7.73 4.92 -14.14
N PHE A 201 -7.30 4.78 -15.37
CA PHE A 201 -6.75 3.51 -15.91
C PHE A 201 -5.51 3.02 -15.16
N SER A 202 -4.62 3.91 -14.74
CA SER A 202 -3.46 3.53 -13.92
C SER A 202 -3.90 2.93 -12.58
N ALA A 203 -4.95 3.50 -11.97
CA ALA A 203 -5.53 2.95 -10.74
C ALA A 203 -6.21 1.59 -10.99
N ALA A 204 -6.89 1.42 -12.14
CA ALA A 204 -7.51 0.14 -12.51
C ALA A 204 -6.50 -1.00 -12.58
N GLU A 205 -5.31 -0.76 -13.14
CA GLU A 205 -4.24 -1.76 -13.21
C GLU A 205 -3.72 -2.15 -11.82
N ARG A 206 -3.77 -1.26 -10.83
CA ARG A 206 -3.38 -1.59 -9.45
C ARG A 206 -4.28 -2.66 -8.83
N PHE A 207 -5.55 -2.70 -9.21
CA PHE A 207 -6.56 -3.63 -8.69
C PHE A 207 -6.89 -4.77 -9.65
N ARG A 208 -6.20 -4.89 -10.80
CA ARG A 208 -6.41 -6.00 -11.74
C ARG A 208 -6.10 -7.34 -11.05
N PRO A 209 -7.08 -8.27 -10.95
CA PRO A 209 -6.90 -9.50 -10.21
C PRO A 209 -5.83 -10.40 -10.83
N ALA A 210 -5.05 -11.05 -9.97
CA ALA A 210 -4.08 -12.07 -10.37
C ALA A 210 -4.80 -13.26 -11.04
N PRO A 211 -4.33 -13.73 -12.22
CA PRO A 211 -4.91 -14.90 -12.87
C PRO A 211 -4.91 -16.16 -11.99
N LEU A 212 -3.94 -16.31 -11.09
CA LEU A 212 -3.91 -17.44 -10.16
C LEU A 212 -5.06 -17.37 -9.15
N LEU A 213 -5.36 -16.18 -8.61
CA LEU A 213 -6.51 -15.99 -7.72
C LEU A 213 -7.82 -16.37 -8.42
N LYS A 214 -8.02 -15.92 -9.67
CA LYS A 214 -9.18 -16.30 -10.48
C LYS A 214 -9.30 -17.82 -10.63
N ARG A 215 -8.18 -18.49 -10.96
CA ARG A 215 -8.15 -19.95 -11.11
C ARG A 215 -8.51 -20.68 -9.81
N PHE A 216 -8.06 -20.19 -8.65
CA PHE A 216 -8.41 -20.79 -7.37
C PHE A 216 -9.90 -20.69 -7.09
N VAL A 217 -10.48 -19.51 -7.32
CA VAL A 217 -11.93 -19.30 -7.12
C VAL A 217 -12.76 -20.12 -8.09
N TRP A 218 -12.38 -20.19 -9.37
CA TRP A 218 -13.07 -21.03 -10.37
C TRP A 218 -12.96 -22.54 -10.08
N ALA A 219 -11.90 -22.96 -9.41
CA ALA A 219 -11.76 -24.33 -8.91
C ALA A 219 -12.54 -24.59 -7.60
N GLY A 220 -13.39 -23.65 -7.16
CA GLY A 220 -14.20 -23.77 -5.95
C GLY A 220 -13.42 -23.59 -4.63
N ARG A 221 -12.20 -23.07 -4.67
CA ARG A 221 -11.40 -22.84 -3.44
C ARG A 221 -11.85 -21.58 -2.74
N SER A 222 -12.05 -21.69 -1.42
CA SER A 222 -12.33 -20.55 -0.54
C SER A 222 -11.08 -20.06 0.23
N SER A 223 -10.03 -20.89 0.28
CA SER A 223 -8.76 -20.62 0.95
C SER A 223 -7.56 -21.03 0.10
N VAL A 224 -6.35 -20.59 0.53
CA VAL A 224 -5.09 -20.95 -0.14
C VAL A 224 -4.62 -22.34 0.26
N PHE A 225 -4.84 -22.72 1.51
CA PHE A 225 -4.44 -23.99 2.14
C PHE A 225 -5.63 -24.89 2.40
#